data_4e17602af1a6efe9b02d432881f20b1e
#
_entry.id   4e17602af1a6efe9b02d432881f20b1e
#
_cell.length_a   1.000
_cell.length_b   1.000
_cell.length_c   1.000
_cell.angle_alpha   90.00
_cell.angle_beta   90.00
_cell.angle_gamma   90.00
#
_symmetry.space_group_name_H-M   'P 1'
#
loop_
_entity.id
_entity.type
_entity.pdbx_description
1 polymer ?
#
loop_
_entity_poly.entity_id
_entity_poly.type
_entity_poly.pdbx_seq_one_letter_code
_entity_poly.pdbx_strand_id
1 'polypeptide(L)'
;MENQINTDQNANSMLYINFNQDGTCFAVGTQTGFRILNSNPFKNNFCRDMNGGIGLIEMLYRSNIVALIGGGKSPRYSSNKLVLWDDHKQKEISEMRFMSSVKNVKMKKDRIFAVTEDKIYVFNFNTLELFDTLETKNNKKGILSISLIGNIIVFPNSEIGTVKIKDYDQQKERDIPAHKGVINFLQLNKDGSILATASDKGTLIRLFDTATGEPIQELRRGTENAEIYSVAFDNTNRFLAVSSDRKTIHIFIINKEENKIEQNENENNLASNKKSMFGNLANIFGMGKKYFNSEWSFAQFKVNSNKSICTFGQDNTIIVVSNEGKYYRASFDPKAGGECKKLEEYSIF
;
A
#
# COMPACT_ATOMS: atom_id res chain seq x y z
N MET A 1 39.63 -5.88 16.30
CA MET A 1 38.55 -4.92 16.53
C MET A 1 37.75 -4.56 15.25
N GLU A 2 38.23 -4.89 14.06
CA GLU A 2 37.48 -4.60 12.79
C GLU A 2 36.35 -5.56 12.47
N ASN A 3 36.28 -6.73 13.08
CA ASN A 3 35.21 -7.72 12.78
C ASN A 3 33.90 -7.52 13.55
N GLN A 4 33.85 -6.68 14.59
CA GLN A 4 32.61 -6.42 15.33
C GLN A 4 31.72 -5.34 14.68
N ILE A 5 32.32 -4.38 13.95
CA ILE A 5 31.57 -3.29 13.31
C ILE A 5 30.76 -3.79 12.09
N ASN A 6 31.27 -4.81 11.38
CA ASN A 6 30.59 -5.38 10.21
C ASN A 6 29.41 -6.31 10.55
N THR A 7 29.39 -6.90 11.75
CA THR A 7 28.29 -7.78 12.17
C THR A 7 27.04 -6.98 12.56
N ASP A 8 27.19 -5.80 13.19
CA ASP A 8 26.06 -4.97 13.62
C ASP A 8 25.34 -4.28 12.45
N GLN A 9 26.06 -3.85 11.41
CA GLN A 9 25.45 -3.26 10.22
C GLN A 9 24.65 -4.30 9.40
N ASN A 10 25.07 -5.55 9.36
CA ASN A 10 24.31 -6.63 8.72
C ASN A 10 23.08 -7.05 9.51
N ALA A 11 23.13 -7.05 10.84
CA ALA A 11 22.00 -7.41 11.70
C ALA A 11 20.80 -6.45 11.56
N ASN A 12 21.08 -5.16 11.36
CA ASN A 12 20.09 -4.10 11.22
C ASN A 12 19.63 -3.86 9.77
N SER A 13 20.09 -4.66 8.78
CA SER A 13 19.63 -4.48 7.42
C SER A 13 18.13 -4.79 7.30
N MET A 14 17.38 -3.82 6.78
CA MET A 14 15.93 -3.92 6.61
C MET A 14 15.58 -4.88 5.48
N LEU A 15 14.72 -5.86 5.77
CA LEU A 15 14.18 -6.80 4.78
C LEU A 15 12.78 -6.42 4.34
N TYR A 16 11.99 -5.83 5.24
CA TYR A 16 10.58 -5.54 5.01
C TYR A 16 10.12 -4.34 5.84
N ILE A 17 9.21 -3.55 5.29
CA ILE A 17 8.47 -2.50 6.00
C ILE A 17 7.01 -2.52 5.59
N ASN A 18 6.10 -2.35 6.56
CA ASN A 18 4.67 -2.19 6.29
C ASN A 18 3.99 -1.44 7.43
N PHE A 19 3.03 -0.58 7.10
CA PHE A 19 2.15 0.04 8.08
C PHE A 19 1.07 -0.96 8.51
N ASN A 20 0.56 -0.79 9.74
CA ASN A 20 -0.68 -1.43 10.14
C ASN A 20 -1.87 -0.78 9.42
N GLN A 21 -3.06 -1.34 9.60
CA GLN A 21 -4.25 -0.99 8.84
C GLN A 21 -4.69 0.48 8.96
N ASP A 22 -4.37 1.13 10.06
CA ASP A 22 -4.74 2.54 10.34
C ASP A 22 -3.54 3.51 10.28
N GLY A 23 -2.34 3.03 9.89
CA GLY A 23 -1.14 3.83 9.78
C GLY A 23 -0.55 4.32 11.12
N THR A 24 -1.08 3.89 12.27
CA THR A 24 -0.62 4.33 13.58
C THR A 24 0.68 3.66 14.04
N CYS A 25 1.02 2.52 13.44
CA CYS A 25 2.25 1.78 13.66
C CYS A 25 2.80 1.28 12.33
N PHE A 26 4.08 0.93 12.32
CA PHE A 26 4.69 0.19 11.24
C PHE A 26 5.63 -0.89 11.76
N ALA A 27 5.74 -1.96 11.00
CA ALA A 27 6.62 -3.08 11.26
C ALA A 27 7.83 -3.03 10.36
N VAL A 28 8.98 -3.44 10.90
CA VAL A 28 10.25 -3.57 10.18
C VAL A 28 10.79 -4.98 10.39
N GLY A 29 10.92 -5.73 9.30
CA GLY A 29 11.62 -7.03 9.30
C GLY A 29 13.11 -6.83 9.09
N THR A 30 13.94 -7.56 9.84
CA THR A 30 15.40 -7.51 9.79
C THR A 30 16.02 -8.88 9.60
N GLN A 31 17.34 -8.94 9.45
CA GLN A 31 18.08 -10.22 9.33
C GLN A 31 18.06 -11.05 10.62
N THR A 32 17.70 -10.49 11.77
CA THR A 32 17.70 -11.18 13.07
C THR A 32 16.31 -11.27 13.71
N GLY A 33 15.29 -10.60 13.14
CA GLY A 33 13.95 -10.59 13.73
C GLY A 33 13.11 -9.43 13.22
N PHE A 34 12.42 -8.73 14.11
CA PHE A 34 11.55 -7.61 13.71
C PHE A 34 11.41 -6.51 14.78
N ARG A 35 10.96 -5.35 14.35
CA ARG A 35 10.63 -4.20 15.19
C ARG A 35 9.21 -3.70 14.89
N ILE A 36 8.53 -3.21 15.91
CA ILE A 36 7.27 -2.47 15.77
C ILE A 36 7.48 -1.06 16.34
N LEU A 37 7.14 -0.07 15.52
CA LEU A 37 7.31 1.33 15.87
C LEU A 37 5.98 2.08 15.75
N ASN A 38 5.75 3.05 16.61
CA ASN A 38 4.66 4.02 16.43
C ASN A 38 5.00 4.99 15.32
N SER A 39 3.98 5.34 14.55
CA SER A 39 4.11 6.32 13.48
C SER A 39 4.07 7.77 14.01
N ASN A 40 3.18 8.06 14.97
CA ASN A 40 3.10 9.39 15.58
C ASN A 40 2.53 9.29 17.01
N PRO A 41 3.27 9.77 18.06
CA PRO A 41 4.66 10.22 17.97
C PRO A 41 5.58 9.07 17.55
N PHE A 42 6.66 9.38 16.83
CA PHE A 42 7.66 8.38 16.45
C PHE A 42 8.32 7.79 17.70
N LYS A 43 8.19 6.47 17.86
CA LYS A 43 8.75 5.75 19.02
C LYS A 43 8.93 4.29 18.69
N ASN A 44 10.06 3.71 19.10
CA ASN A 44 10.22 2.27 19.08
C ASN A 44 9.37 1.65 20.20
N ASN A 45 8.38 0.82 19.84
CA ASN A 45 7.53 0.14 20.82
C ASN A 45 8.25 -1.08 21.40
N PHE A 46 8.74 -1.94 20.52
CA PHE A 46 9.51 -3.13 20.90
C PHE A 46 10.30 -3.70 19.71
N CYS A 47 11.31 -4.48 20.05
CA CYS A 47 12.13 -5.26 19.14
C CYS A 47 12.13 -6.72 19.60
N ARG A 48 12.09 -7.65 18.63
CA ARG A 48 12.19 -9.09 18.89
C ARG A 48 13.33 -9.68 18.07
N ASP A 49 14.30 -10.23 18.79
CA ASP A 49 15.30 -11.10 18.18
C ASP A 49 14.70 -12.50 18.05
N MET A 50 14.69 -13.00 16.82
CA MET A 50 14.11 -14.30 16.47
C MET A 50 15.22 -15.31 16.10
N ASN A 51 16.50 -14.97 16.28
CA ASN A 51 17.64 -15.77 15.80
C ASN A 51 17.51 -16.13 14.32
N GLY A 52 17.01 -15.20 13.49
CA GLY A 52 16.83 -15.40 12.06
C GLY A 52 15.98 -14.31 11.41
N GLY A 53 16.11 -14.17 10.09
CA GLY A 53 15.49 -13.09 9.34
C GLY A 53 13.99 -13.24 9.18
N ILE A 54 13.28 -12.12 9.26
CA ILE A 54 11.85 -11.99 8.98
C ILE A 54 11.66 -11.14 7.74
N GLY A 55 11.15 -11.76 6.68
CA GLY A 55 11.01 -11.14 5.35
C GLY A 55 9.64 -10.56 5.05
N LEU A 56 8.61 -10.87 5.87
CA LEU A 56 7.28 -10.30 5.77
C LEU A 56 6.62 -10.28 7.14
N ILE A 57 5.97 -9.16 7.46
CA ILE A 57 5.23 -8.95 8.71
C ILE A 57 3.93 -8.27 8.38
N GLU A 58 2.82 -8.85 8.84
CA GLU A 58 1.52 -8.19 8.82
C GLU A 58 1.00 -8.06 10.25
N MET A 59 0.68 -6.85 10.66
CA MET A 59 0.06 -6.56 11.96
C MET A 59 -1.46 -6.67 11.87
N LEU A 60 -2.12 -7.01 12.97
CA LEU A 60 -3.55 -6.86 13.12
C LEU A 60 -3.85 -5.63 13.97
N TYR A 61 -3.94 -4.46 13.34
CA TYR A 61 -4.07 -3.17 14.03
C TYR A 61 -2.98 -2.97 15.09
N ARG A 62 -3.37 -2.69 16.34
CA ARG A 62 -2.48 -2.58 17.51
C ARG A 62 -2.64 -3.77 18.47
N SER A 63 -3.13 -4.91 17.97
CA SER A 63 -3.22 -6.13 18.78
C SER A 63 -1.82 -6.74 19.01
N ASN A 64 -1.77 -7.74 19.88
CA ASN A 64 -0.56 -8.52 20.14
C ASN A 64 -0.29 -9.60 19.08
N ILE A 65 -1.13 -9.72 18.05
CA ILE A 65 -0.99 -10.75 17.00
C ILE A 65 -0.33 -10.17 15.77
N VAL A 66 0.73 -10.82 15.31
CA VAL A 66 1.39 -10.53 14.04
C VAL A 66 1.58 -11.81 13.22
N ALA A 67 1.43 -11.70 11.91
CA ALA A 67 1.76 -12.78 10.99
C ALA A 67 3.19 -12.59 10.47
N LEU A 68 3.97 -13.65 10.49
CA LEU A 68 5.40 -13.66 10.16
C LEU A 68 5.70 -14.67 9.06
N ILE A 69 6.54 -14.27 8.10
CA ILE A 69 7.19 -15.14 7.10
C ILE A 69 8.69 -14.90 7.19
N GLY A 70 9.46 -15.96 7.17
CA GLY A 70 10.92 -15.86 7.17
C GLY A 70 11.48 -15.26 5.87
N GLY A 71 12.64 -14.62 5.97
CA GLY A 71 13.34 -14.03 4.83
C GLY A 71 14.78 -13.67 5.16
N GLY A 72 15.48 -13.06 4.20
CA GLY A 72 16.88 -12.71 4.37
C GLY A 72 17.85 -13.86 4.14
N LYS A 73 19.10 -13.69 4.58
CA LYS A 73 20.17 -14.66 4.35
C LYS A 73 20.04 -15.94 5.19
N SER A 74 19.55 -15.80 6.42
CA SER A 74 19.28 -16.89 7.36
C SER A 74 17.86 -16.73 7.91
N PRO A 75 16.84 -17.21 7.20
CA PRO A 75 15.46 -16.97 7.57
C PRO A 75 15.05 -17.75 8.82
N ARG A 76 14.29 -17.12 9.72
CA ARG A 76 13.71 -17.79 10.90
C ARG A 76 12.75 -18.90 10.52
N TYR A 77 11.93 -18.67 9.50
CA TYR A 77 10.94 -19.60 8.97
C TYR A 77 11.15 -19.78 7.47
N SER A 78 10.74 -20.92 6.94
CA SER A 78 10.71 -21.13 5.49
C SER A 78 9.70 -20.16 4.83
N SER A 79 9.97 -19.77 3.59
CA SER A 79 9.14 -18.79 2.85
C SER A 79 7.72 -19.28 2.53
N ASN A 80 7.46 -20.60 2.67
CA ASN A 80 6.14 -21.21 2.48
C ASN A 80 5.40 -21.48 3.81
N LYS A 81 5.90 -20.90 4.92
CA LYS A 81 5.31 -21.06 6.25
C LYS A 81 4.88 -19.69 6.78
N LEU A 82 3.58 -19.53 7.03
CA LEU A 82 3.02 -18.40 7.76
C LEU A 82 2.89 -18.78 9.22
N VAL A 83 3.46 -17.98 10.10
CA VAL A 83 3.41 -18.14 11.55
C VAL A 83 2.60 -17.00 12.15
N LEU A 84 1.65 -17.33 13.02
CA LEU A 84 1.00 -16.35 13.89
C LEU A 84 1.76 -16.28 15.21
N TRP A 85 2.26 -15.10 15.52
CA TRP A 85 3.02 -14.80 16.73
C TRP A 85 2.17 -13.96 17.68
N ASP A 86 2.11 -14.38 18.95
CA ASP A 86 1.52 -13.61 20.03
C ASP A 86 2.64 -12.88 20.80
N ASP A 87 2.75 -11.57 20.61
CA ASP A 87 3.81 -10.79 21.21
C ASP A 87 3.68 -10.63 22.73
N HIS A 88 2.47 -10.67 23.26
CA HIS A 88 2.25 -10.64 24.69
C HIS A 88 2.73 -11.94 25.37
N LYS A 89 2.51 -13.08 24.75
CA LYS A 89 2.97 -14.38 25.23
C LYS A 89 4.39 -14.72 24.76
N GLN A 90 4.95 -13.94 23.84
CA GLN A 90 6.23 -14.17 23.18
C GLN A 90 6.39 -15.57 22.62
N LYS A 91 5.36 -16.06 21.93
CA LYS A 91 5.36 -17.41 21.34
C LYS A 91 4.57 -17.51 20.05
N GLU A 92 4.94 -18.50 19.27
CA GLU A 92 4.13 -18.96 18.13
C GLU A 92 2.81 -19.56 18.65
N ILE A 93 1.68 -19.14 18.09
CA ILE A 93 0.36 -19.66 18.47
C ILE A 93 -0.23 -20.56 17.40
N SER A 94 0.18 -20.39 16.16
CA SER A 94 -0.23 -21.24 15.03
C SER A 94 0.73 -21.11 13.85
N GLU A 95 0.71 -22.12 12.99
CA GLU A 95 1.40 -22.12 11.71
C GLU A 95 0.53 -22.68 10.58
N MET A 96 0.68 -22.12 9.39
CA MET A 96 0.05 -22.60 8.16
C MET A 96 1.15 -22.85 7.13
N ARG A 97 1.11 -24.00 6.46
CA ARG A 97 2.10 -24.38 5.43
C ARG A 97 1.45 -24.45 4.06
N PHE A 98 2.15 -23.92 3.07
CA PHE A 98 1.71 -23.84 1.69
C PHE A 98 2.65 -24.63 0.78
N MET A 99 2.16 -25.02 -0.40
CA MET A 99 2.97 -25.74 -1.39
C MET A 99 4.05 -24.85 -2.03
N SER A 100 3.81 -23.53 -2.08
CA SER A 100 4.73 -22.54 -2.63
C SER A 100 4.97 -21.37 -1.67
N SER A 101 5.97 -20.53 -1.97
CA SER A 101 6.30 -19.39 -1.13
C SER A 101 5.13 -18.42 -1.00
N VAL A 102 4.87 -17.97 0.22
CA VAL A 102 3.94 -16.88 0.52
C VAL A 102 4.59 -15.56 0.10
N LYS A 103 3.90 -14.80 -0.73
CA LYS A 103 4.36 -13.53 -1.30
C LYS A 103 3.82 -12.33 -0.55
N ASN A 104 2.64 -12.48 0.07
CA ASN A 104 2.00 -11.43 0.86
C ASN A 104 1.04 -12.06 1.88
N VAL A 105 0.80 -11.33 2.95
CA VAL A 105 -0.23 -11.66 3.95
C VAL A 105 -1.02 -10.40 4.22
N LYS A 106 -2.34 -10.51 4.31
CA LYS A 106 -3.22 -9.47 4.82
C LYS A 106 -4.08 -10.03 5.93
N MET A 107 -4.34 -9.20 6.94
CA MET A 107 -5.19 -9.58 8.07
C MET A 107 -6.25 -8.54 8.33
N LYS A 108 -7.42 -9.00 8.69
CA LYS A 108 -8.51 -8.24 9.31
C LYS A 108 -9.07 -9.03 10.49
N LYS A 109 -9.98 -8.46 11.25
CA LYS A 109 -10.47 -9.05 12.52
C LYS A 109 -10.99 -10.47 12.41
N ASP A 110 -11.54 -10.86 11.26
CA ASP A 110 -12.23 -12.13 11.02
C ASP A 110 -11.56 -13.01 9.96
N ARG A 111 -10.53 -12.51 9.25
CA ARG A 111 -9.92 -13.20 8.11
C ARG A 111 -8.41 -13.03 8.08
N ILE A 112 -7.73 -14.06 7.57
CA ILE A 112 -6.32 -14.05 7.17
C ILE A 112 -6.27 -14.41 5.69
N PHE A 113 -5.52 -13.63 4.92
CA PHE A 113 -5.30 -13.84 3.49
C PHE A 113 -3.82 -14.14 3.27
N ALA A 114 -3.50 -15.34 2.82
CA ALA A 114 -2.15 -15.72 2.42
C ALA A 114 -2.06 -15.80 0.90
N VAL A 115 -1.19 -15.01 0.31
CA VAL A 115 -1.04 -14.90 -1.15
C VAL A 115 0.21 -15.65 -1.59
N THR A 116 0.03 -16.62 -2.46
CA THR A 116 1.11 -17.26 -3.22
C THR A 116 1.11 -16.74 -4.66
N GLU A 117 1.97 -17.26 -5.53
CA GLU A 117 2.02 -16.81 -6.92
C GLU A 117 0.74 -17.12 -7.70
N ASP A 118 0.10 -18.27 -7.39
CA ASP A 118 -1.04 -18.77 -8.17
C ASP A 118 -2.35 -18.79 -7.38
N LYS A 119 -2.31 -18.64 -6.06
CA LYS A 119 -3.49 -18.76 -5.19
C LYS A 119 -3.50 -17.75 -4.05
N ILE A 120 -4.70 -17.37 -3.66
CA ILE A 120 -4.98 -16.63 -2.43
C ILE A 120 -5.81 -17.55 -1.55
N TYR A 121 -5.26 -17.88 -0.39
CA TYR A 121 -5.95 -18.69 0.62
C TYR A 121 -6.58 -17.75 1.64
N VAL A 122 -7.86 -17.94 1.90
CA VAL A 122 -8.64 -17.14 2.85
C VAL A 122 -8.99 -18.03 4.04
N PHE A 123 -8.51 -17.67 5.21
CA PHE A 123 -8.79 -18.41 6.46
C PHE A 123 -9.69 -17.59 7.37
N ASN A 124 -10.52 -18.27 8.15
CA ASN A 124 -11.16 -17.66 9.31
C ASN A 124 -10.09 -17.37 10.37
N PHE A 125 -10.06 -16.13 10.90
CA PHE A 125 -9.04 -15.74 11.87
C PHE A 125 -9.15 -16.51 13.20
N ASN A 126 -10.37 -16.80 13.66
CA ASN A 126 -10.58 -17.40 14.97
C ASN A 126 -10.39 -18.94 14.99
N THR A 127 -10.88 -19.60 13.92
CA THR A 127 -10.81 -21.09 13.83
C THR A 127 -9.59 -21.57 13.06
N LEU A 128 -8.96 -20.70 12.26
CA LEU A 128 -7.88 -21.00 11.33
C LEU A 128 -8.26 -22.01 10.23
N GLU A 129 -9.54 -22.25 10.06
CA GLU A 129 -10.06 -23.10 8.99
C GLU A 129 -10.02 -22.36 7.66
N LEU A 130 -9.71 -23.11 6.60
CA LEU A 130 -9.75 -22.59 5.24
C LEU A 130 -11.19 -22.25 4.85
N PHE A 131 -11.44 -20.98 4.56
CA PHE A 131 -12.76 -20.47 4.19
C PHE A 131 -12.96 -20.48 2.69
N ASP A 132 -11.92 -20.05 1.92
CA ASP A 132 -11.98 -19.96 0.46
C ASP A 132 -10.58 -20.08 -0.15
N THR A 133 -10.52 -20.44 -1.42
CA THR A 133 -9.28 -20.43 -2.23
C THR A 133 -9.58 -19.81 -3.57
N LEU A 134 -8.87 -18.71 -3.87
CA LEU A 134 -9.04 -17.95 -5.10
C LEU A 134 -7.83 -18.19 -6.00
N GLU A 135 -8.09 -18.38 -7.28
CA GLU A 135 -7.04 -18.49 -8.27
C GLU A 135 -6.57 -17.11 -8.72
N THR A 136 -5.27 -16.90 -8.72
CA THR A 136 -4.59 -15.77 -9.34
C THR A 136 -3.47 -16.33 -10.19
N LYS A 137 -3.02 -15.60 -11.21
CA LYS A 137 -2.02 -16.12 -12.15
C LYS A 137 -0.82 -15.21 -12.23
N ASN A 138 0.38 -15.78 -12.06
CA ASN A 138 1.65 -15.04 -12.14
C ASN A 138 1.72 -13.85 -11.16
N ASN A 139 1.09 -13.97 -10.00
CA ASN A 139 1.07 -12.93 -8.97
C ASN A 139 2.39 -12.95 -8.14
N LYS A 140 3.52 -12.78 -8.82
CA LYS A 140 4.87 -12.88 -8.25
C LYS A 140 5.11 -11.91 -7.09
N LYS A 141 4.41 -10.77 -7.09
CA LYS A 141 4.50 -9.74 -6.04
C LYS A 141 3.50 -9.96 -4.90
N GLY A 142 2.59 -10.93 -5.01
CA GLY A 142 1.56 -11.16 -4.00
C GLY A 142 0.58 -9.98 -3.90
N ILE A 143 0.20 -9.39 -5.04
CA ILE A 143 -0.69 -8.23 -5.09
C ILE A 143 -2.07 -8.64 -4.61
N LEU A 144 -2.52 -8.01 -3.54
CA LEU A 144 -3.84 -8.16 -2.94
C LEU A 144 -4.17 -6.89 -2.17
N SER A 145 -5.37 -6.38 -2.33
CA SER A 145 -5.93 -5.35 -1.45
C SER A 145 -7.25 -5.84 -0.85
N ILE A 146 -7.48 -5.49 0.41
CA ILE A 146 -8.69 -5.85 1.15
C ILE A 146 -9.33 -4.60 1.73
N SER A 147 -10.65 -4.55 1.79
CA SER A 147 -11.37 -3.52 2.54
C SER A 147 -11.23 -3.78 4.04
N LEU A 148 -11.09 -2.73 4.84
CA LEU A 148 -11.04 -2.84 6.30
C LEU A 148 -12.44 -2.88 6.92
N ILE A 149 -13.41 -2.23 6.26
CA ILE A 149 -14.83 -2.27 6.56
C ILE A 149 -15.50 -3.02 5.40
N GLY A 150 -16.45 -3.92 5.69
CA GLY A 150 -17.02 -4.82 4.68
C GLY A 150 -16.06 -5.95 4.29
N ASN A 151 -16.41 -6.71 3.26
CA ASN A 151 -15.71 -7.92 2.85
C ASN A 151 -15.36 -7.93 1.36
N ILE A 152 -14.81 -6.82 0.87
CA ILE A 152 -14.34 -6.67 -0.51
C ILE A 152 -12.85 -6.96 -0.58
N ILE A 153 -12.45 -7.75 -1.56
CA ILE A 153 -11.06 -8.01 -1.90
C ILE A 153 -10.82 -7.78 -3.38
N VAL A 154 -9.61 -7.36 -3.73
CA VAL A 154 -9.20 -7.09 -5.11
C VAL A 154 -7.82 -7.67 -5.37
N PHE A 155 -7.67 -8.39 -6.47
CA PHE A 155 -6.42 -9.02 -6.88
C PHE A 155 -6.30 -9.06 -8.42
N PRO A 156 -5.08 -9.24 -8.97
CA PRO A 156 -4.89 -9.38 -10.40
C PRO A 156 -5.62 -10.62 -10.95
N ASN A 157 -6.35 -10.45 -12.06
CA ASN A 157 -6.97 -11.56 -12.78
C ASN A 157 -5.94 -12.25 -13.69
N SER A 158 -6.32 -13.37 -14.31
CA SER A 158 -5.52 -14.09 -15.29
C SER A 158 -5.27 -13.29 -16.57
N GLU A 159 -6.16 -12.36 -16.91
CA GLU A 159 -6.04 -11.46 -18.04
C GLU A 159 -5.15 -10.26 -17.69
N ILE A 160 -4.20 -9.95 -18.59
CA ILE A 160 -3.25 -8.85 -18.36
C ILE A 160 -3.99 -7.51 -18.21
N GLY A 161 -3.62 -6.78 -17.16
CA GLY A 161 -4.18 -5.46 -16.88
C GLY A 161 -5.58 -5.47 -16.29
N THR A 162 -6.16 -6.65 -16.10
CA THR A 162 -7.48 -6.82 -15.48
C THR A 162 -7.35 -7.17 -14.00
N VAL A 163 -8.22 -6.60 -13.20
CA VAL A 163 -8.35 -6.89 -11.76
C VAL A 163 -9.68 -7.56 -11.48
N LYS A 164 -9.69 -8.51 -10.57
CA LYS A 164 -10.89 -9.15 -10.06
C LYS A 164 -11.26 -8.54 -8.72
N ILE A 165 -12.50 -8.13 -8.59
CA ILE A 165 -13.14 -7.72 -7.33
C ILE A 165 -14.03 -8.87 -6.88
N LYS A 166 -13.92 -9.25 -5.62
CA LYS A 166 -14.83 -10.20 -4.97
C LYS A 166 -15.43 -9.55 -3.72
N ASP A 167 -16.74 -9.45 -3.71
CA ASP A 167 -17.53 -8.98 -2.57
C ASP A 167 -18.20 -10.19 -1.92
N TYR A 168 -17.74 -10.56 -0.73
CA TYR A 168 -18.28 -11.69 0.01
C TYR A 168 -19.63 -11.39 0.66
N ASP A 169 -19.93 -10.12 0.95
CA ASP A 169 -21.21 -9.73 1.56
C ASP A 169 -22.35 -9.81 0.55
N GLN A 170 -22.08 -9.38 -0.69
CA GLN A 170 -23.07 -9.44 -1.78
C GLN A 170 -22.95 -10.71 -2.63
N GLN A 171 -21.95 -11.55 -2.39
CA GLN A 171 -21.63 -12.74 -3.20
C GLN A 171 -21.48 -12.41 -4.69
N LYS A 172 -20.85 -11.29 -5.01
CA LYS A 172 -20.63 -10.80 -6.37
C LYS A 172 -19.15 -10.79 -6.72
N GLU A 173 -18.89 -11.08 -7.98
CA GLU A 173 -17.57 -10.92 -8.58
C GLU A 173 -17.67 -9.97 -9.78
N ARG A 174 -16.59 -9.20 -9.98
CA ARG A 174 -16.48 -8.26 -11.10
C ARG A 174 -15.05 -8.22 -11.59
N ASP A 175 -14.88 -8.15 -12.90
CA ASP A 175 -13.61 -7.91 -13.56
C ASP A 175 -13.56 -6.49 -14.11
N ILE A 176 -12.44 -5.78 -13.87
CA ILE A 176 -12.21 -4.43 -14.39
C ILE A 176 -10.94 -4.45 -15.23
N PRO A 177 -11.03 -4.13 -16.56
CA PRO A 177 -9.88 -3.92 -17.42
C PRO A 177 -9.20 -2.57 -17.10
N ALA A 178 -8.41 -2.55 -16.02
CA ALA A 178 -7.86 -1.33 -15.44
C ALA A 178 -6.71 -0.73 -16.25
N HIS A 179 -5.84 -1.58 -16.84
CA HIS A 179 -4.64 -1.14 -17.56
C HIS A 179 -4.38 -1.99 -18.79
N LYS A 180 -3.56 -1.48 -19.73
CA LYS A 180 -3.04 -2.27 -20.86
C LYS A 180 -1.84 -3.14 -20.47
N GLY A 181 -1.08 -2.76 -19.44
CA GLY A 181 0.08 -3.47 -18.92
C GLY A 181 -0.28 -4.29 -17.68
N VAL A 182 0.71 -5.03 -17.18
CA VAL A 182 0.56 -5.87 -15.99
C VAL A 182 0.22 -5.02 -14.76
N ILE A 183 -0.75 -5.46 -13.96
CA ILE A 183 -1.06 -4.82 -12.67
C ILE A 183 0.14 -4.97 -11.74
N ASN A 184 0.59 -3.85 -11.20
CA ASN A 184 1.75 -3.80 -10.32
C ASN A 184 1.43 -3.34 -8.90
N PHE A 185 0.31 -2.65 -8.71
CA PHE A 185 -0.16 -2.19 -7.40
C PHE A 185 -1.68 -2.06 -7.37
N LEU A 186 -2.28 -2.42 -6.24
CA LEU A 186 -3.71 -2.29 -5.94
C LEU A 186 -3.88 -1.77 -4.52
N GLN A 187 -4.82 -0.84 -4.32
CA GLN A 187 -5.20 -0.38 -3.00
C GLN A 187 -6.68 -0.01 -2.96
N LEU A 188 -7.43 -0.65 -2.08
CA LEU A 188 -8.77 -0.22 -1.69
C LEU A 188 -8.69 0.89 -0.66
N ASN A 189 -9.63 1.82 -0.68
CA ASN A 189 -9.91 2.67 0.45
C ASN A 189 -10.50 1.84 1.61
N LYS A 190 -10.73 2.48 2.76
CA LYS A 190 -11.08 1.78 4.01
C LYS A 190 -12.38 0.98 3.92
N ASP A 191 -13.41 1.54 3.28
CA ASP A 191 -14.72 0.89 3.12
C ASP A 191 -14.83 0.01 1.86
N GLY A 192 -13.80 0.01 1.02
CA GLY A 192 -13.76 -0.77 -0.20
C GLY A 192 -14.53 -0.17 -1.38
N SER A 193 -15.07 1.04 -1.26
CA SER A 193 -15.85 1.69 -2.32
C SER A 193 -15.00 2.21 -3.50
N ILE A 194 -13.73 2.54 -3.25
CA ILE A 194 -12.80 3.07 -4.25
C ILE A 194 -11.58 2.17 -4.35
N LEU A 195 -11.25 1.80 -5.58
CA LEU A 195 -10.04 1.05 -5.91
C LEU A 195 -9.04 1.94 -6.65
N ALA A 196 -7.82 2.06 -6.14
CA ALA A 196 -6.68 2.63 -6.84
C ALA A 196 -5.84 1.52 -7.47
N THR A 197 -5.45 1.68 -8.75
CA THR A 197 -4.69 0.70 -9.51
C THR A 197 -3.49 1.35 -10.20
N ALA A 198 -2.38 0.61 -10.28
CA ALA A 198 -1.22 1.00 -11.09
C ALA A 198 -0.70 -0.20 -11.90
N SER A 199 -0.22 0.06 -13.12
CA SER A 199 0.45 -0.93 -13.94
C SER A 199 1.98 -0.93 -13.71
N ASP A 200 2.66 -1.84 -14.37
CA ASP A 200 4.12 -1.94 -14.46
C ASP A 200 4.81 -0.66 -14.95
N LYS A 201 4.12 0.16 -15.75
CA LYS A 201 4.64 1.48 -16.15
C LYS A 201 4.68 2.50 -15.01
N GLY A 202 3.73 2.41 -14.05
CA GLY A 202 3.65 3.31 -12.89
C GLY A 202 3.56 4.81 -13.22
N THR A 203 3.20 5.18 -14.43
CA THR A 203 3.02 6.58 -14.85
C THR A 203 1.66 7.13 -14.43
N LEU A 204 0.66 6.26 -14.35
CA LEU A 204 -0.74 6.58 -14.07
C LEU A 204 -1.25 5.75 -12.90
N ILE A 205 -2.04 6.39 -12.04
CA ILE A 205 -2.88 5.74 -11.05
C ILE A 205 -4.33 5.94 -11.50
N ARG A 206 -5.10 4.87 -11.58
CA ARG A 206 -6.52 4.93 -11.95
C ARG A 206 -7.40 4.57 -10.78
N LEU A 207 -8.43 5.36 -10.57
CA LEU A 207 -9.44 5.14 -9.54
C LEU A 207 -10.70 4.59 -10.17
N PHE A 208 -11.28 3.58 -9.53
CA PHE A 208 -12.52 2.93 -9.95
C PHE A 208 -13.50 2.83 -8.78
N ASP A 209 -14.77 2.98 -9.08
CA ASP A 209 -15.84 2.58 -8.18
C ASP A 209 -15.95 1.05 -8.16
N THR A 210 -15.90 0.45 -7.00
CA THR A 210 -15.87 -1.02 -6.89
C THR A 210 -17.23 -1.66 -7.13
N ALA A 211 -18.33 -0.95 -6.82
CA ALA A 211 -19.67 -1.46 -6.96
C ALA A 211 -20.12 -1.48 -8.44
N THR A 212 -19.72 -0.46 -9.21
CA THR A 212 -20.08 -0.34 -10.64
C THR A 212 -18.97 -0.83 -11.59
N GLY A 213 -17.71 -0.72 -11.18
CA GLY A 213 -16.53 -0.93 -12.01
C GLY A 213 -16.18 0.26 -12.89
N GLU A 214 -16.93 1.36 -12.78
CA GLU A 214 -16.71 2.55 -13.59
C GLU A 214 -15.47 3.33 -13.16
N PRO A 215 -14.74 3.95 -14.11
CA PRO A 215 -13.60 4.79 -13.79
C PRO A 215 -14.05 6.11 -13.16
N ILE A 216 -13.46 6.45 -12.00
CA ILE A 216 -13.70 7.72 -11.30
C ILE A 216 -12.72 8.78 -11.80
N GLN A 217 -11.42 8.48 -11.83
CA GLN A 217 -10.37 9.49 -12.07
C GLN A 217 -9.08 8.85 -12.55
N GLU A 218 -8.31 9.57 -13.37
CA GLU A 218 -6.96 9.18 -13.79
C GLU A 218 -5.95 10.21 -13.28
N LEU A 219 -5.01 9.77 -12.44
CA LEU A 219 -4.00 10.58 -11.80
C LEU A 219 -2.63 10.30 -12.44
N ARG A 220 -1.89 11.34 -12.77
CA ARG A 220 -0.57 11.25 -13.39
C ARG A 220 0.54 11.42 -12.36
N ARG A 221 1.22 10.30 -12.04
CA ARG A 221 2.38 10.31 -11.16
C ARG A 221 3.59 10.96 -11.86
N GLY A 222 3.78 10.71 -13.16
CA GLY A 222 4.89 11.25 -13.93
C GLY A 222 4.86 10.80 -15.39
N THR A 223 5.85 11.23 -16.18
CA THR A 223 6.01 10.85 -17.60
C THR A 223 6.86 9.61 -17.79
N GLU A 224 7.82 9.38 -16.89
CA GLU A 224 8.73 8.23 -16.94
C GLU A 224 8.17 7.03 -16.18
N ASN A 225 8.58 5.82 -16.60
CA ASN A 225 8.24 4.60 -15.88
C ASN A 225 8.78 4.64 -14.45
N ALA A 226 8.02 4.06 -13.53
CA ALA A 226 8.41 3.94 -12.14
C ALA A 226 7.75 2.73 -11.48
N GLU A 227 8.46 2.13 -10.54
CA GLU A 227 7.90 1.12 -9.68
C GLU A 227 7.13 1.77 -8.53
N ILE A 228 5.83 1.47 -8.41
CA ILE A 228 4.99 1.95 -7.32
C ILE A 228 5.19 1.05 -6.10
N TYR A 229 5.50 1.65 -4.95
CA TYR A 229 5.73 0.93 -3.70
C TYR A 229 4.60 1.06 -2.70
N SER A 230 3.89 2.18 -2.72
CA SER A 230 2.79 2.41 -1.78
C SER A 230 1.78 3.38 -2.38
N VAL A 231 0.52 3.09 -2.14
CA VAL A 231 -0.61 3.99 -2.37
C VAL A 231 -1.43 4.01 -1.09
N ALA A 232 -1.74 5.18 -0.58
CA ALA A 232 -2.52 5.34 0.64
C ALA A 232 -3.65 6.35 0.43
N PHE A 233 -4.86 6.00 0.86
CA PHE A 233 -5.97 6.93 0.99
C PHE A 233 -5.90 7.60 2.35
N ASP A 234 -6.30 8.87 2.43
CA ASP A 234 -6.58 9.49 3.72
C ASP A 234 -7.92 8.98 4.30
N ASN A 235 -8.15 9.23 5.58
CA ASN A 235 -9.34 8.72 6.27
C ASN A 235 -10.67 9.28 5.73
N THR A 236 -10.62 10.38 4.99
CA THR A 236 -11.81 11.05 4.42
C THR A 236 -12.05 10.69 2.95
N ASN A 237 -11.16 9.91 2.34
CA ASN A 237 -11.12 9.63 0.90
C ASN A 237 -11.00 10.90 0.03
N ARG A 238 -10.43 11.98 0.59
CA ARG A 238 -10.20 13.23 -0.12
C ARG A 238 -8.83 13.29 -0.78
N PHE A 239 -7.85 12.61 -0.20
CA PHE A 239 -6.48 12.60 -0.70
C PHE A 239 -5.97 11.20 -0.94
N LEU A 240 -5.08 11.08 -1.93
CA LEU A 240 -4.32 9.87 -2.26
C LEU A 240 -2.83 10.20 -2.27
N ALA A 241 -2.03 9.48 -1.49
CA ALA A 241 -0.57 9.56 -1.51
C ALA A 241 0.02 8.38 -2.28
N VAL A 242 1.03 8.63 -3.11
CA VAL A 242 1.70 7.61 -3.94
C VAL A 242 3.21 7.74 -3.80
N SER A 243 3.88 6.66 -3.45
CA SER A 243 5.34 6.54 -3.44
C SER A 243 5.83 5.63 -4.58
N SER A 244 7.02 5.92 -5.07
CA SER A 244 7.68 5.15 -6.15
C SER A 244 9.21 5.22 -6.01
N ASP A 245 9.94 4.56 -6.92
CA ASP A 245 11.39 4.63 -7.04
C ASP A 245 11.94 6.01 -7.47
N ARG A 246 11.06 7.02 -7.68
CA ARG A 246 11.43 8.36 -8.14
C ARG A 246 11.64 9.38 -7.02
N LYS A 247 11.87 8.93 -5.80
CA LYS A 247 12.23 9.78 -4.63
C LYS A 247 11.26 10.92 -4.33
N THR A 248 10.02 10.84 -4.84
CA THR A 248 8.98 11.84 -4.60
C THR A 248 7.70 11.13 -4.20
N ILE A 249 7.12 11.56 -3.09
CA ILE A 249 5.77 11.20 -2.70
C ILE A 249 4.83 12.21 -3.35
N HIS A 250 3.89 11.73 -4.15
CA HIS A 250 2.88 12.54 -4.80
C HIS A 250 1.59 12.48 -4.02
N ILE A 251 0.96 13.61 -3.75
CA ILE A 251 -0.35 13.72 -3.12
C ILE A 251 -1.34 14.26 -4.15
N PHE A 252 -2.47 13.58 -4.31
CA PHE A 252 -3.53 13.94 -5.25
C PHE A 252 -4.82 14.19 -4.47
N ILE A 253 -5.66 15.06 -5.03
CA ILE A 253 -7.05 15.22 -4.60
C ILE A 253 -7.89 14.19 -5.35
N ILE A 254 -8.80 13.52 -4.64
CA ILE A 254 -9.81 12.63 -5.20
C ILE A 254 -11.07 13.45 -5.41
N ASN A 255 -11.52 13.57 -6.66
CA ASN A 255 -12.73 14.27 -7.02
C ASN A 255 -13.92 13.31 -6.87
N LYS A 256 -14.77 13.54 -5.87
CA LYS A 256 -16.09 12.90 -5.82
C LYS A 256 -17.05 13.68 -6.74
N GLU A 257 -17.98 12.99 -7.39
CA GLU A 257 -18.98 13.63 -8.28
C GLU A 257 -19.84 14.69 -7.59
N GLU A 258 -20.03 14.59 -6.28
CA GLU A 258 -20.75 15.58 -5.47
C GLU A 258 -20.16 17.01 -5.55
N ASN A 259 -18.84 17.12 -5.82
CA ASN A 259 -18.20 18.42 -6.01
C ASN A 259 -18.50 19.07 -7.38
N LYS A 260 -19.16 18.37 -8.33
CA LYS A 260 -19.51 18.96 -9.63
C LYS A 260 -20.73 19.88 -9.55
N ILE A 261 -21.61 19.69 -8.59
CA ILE A 261 -22.81 20.52 -8.43
C ILE A 261 -22.46 21.85 -7.73
N GLU A 262 -21.48 21.85 -6.81
CA GLU A 262 -21.02 23.06 -6.13
C GLU A 262 -20.03 23.91 -6.95
N GLN A 263 -19.42 23.33 -8.01
CA GLN A 263 -18.46 24.05 -8.87
C GLN A 263 -19.07 25.15 -9.74
N ASN A 264 -20.38 25.19 -9.91
CA ASN A 264 -21.04 26.23 -10.71
C ASN A 264 -21.24 27.56 -9.98
N GLU A 265 -21.01 27.66 -8.67
CA GLU A 265 -21.24 28.90 -7.91
C GLU A 265 -19.99 29.53 -7.29
N ASN A 266 -18.83 28.81 -7.20
CA ASN A 266 -17.61 29.36 -6.57
C ASN A 266 -16.31 28.84 -7.21
N GLU A 267 -16.07 29.13 -8.49
CA GLU A 267 -14.89 28.63 -9.22
C GLU A 267 -13.52 29.13 -8.71
N ASN A 268 -13.46 30.07 -7.78
CA ASN A 268 -12.21 30.77 -7.48
C ASN A 268 -11.40 30.28 -6.26
N ASN A 269 -11.89 29.27 -5.46
CA ASN A 269 -11.19 28.92 -4.21
C ASN A 269 -11.15 27.43 -3.83
N LEU A 270 -11.54 26.48 -4.71
CA LEU A 270 -11.45 25.06 -4.39
C LEU A 270 -10.07 24.48 -4.74
N ALA A 271 -9.48 23.76 -3.77
CA ALA A 271 -8.26 23.01 -3.99
C ALA A 271 -8.47 21.95 -5.09
N SER A 272 -7.60 21.93 -6.10
CA SER A 272 -7.67 20.98 -7.21
C SER A 272 -6.29 20.50 -7.66
N ASN A 273 -6.25 19.33 -8.25
CA ASN A 273 -5.04 18.83 -8.90
C ASN A 273 -4.68 19.69 -10.13
N LYS A 274 -3.39 19.79 -10.43
CA LYS A 274 -2.93 20.47 -11.63
C LYS A 274 -3.40 19.71 -12.88
N LYS A 275 -4.10 20.37 -13.78
CA LYS A 275 -4.53 19.79 -15.07
C LYS A 275 -3.34 19.77 -16.06
N SER A 276 -3.29 18.75 -16.91
CA SER A 276 -2.29 18.67 -17.97
C SER A 276 -2.49 19.80 -18.97
N MET A 277 -1.44 20.55 -19.29
CA MET A 277 -1.48 21.61 -20.31
C MET A 277 -1.86 21.10 -21.72
N PHE A 278 -1.71 19.79 -21.96
CA PHE A 278 -2.07 19.17 -23.25
C PHE A 278 -3.58 18.92 -23.42
N GLY A 279 -4.39 19.00 -22.34
CA GLY A 279 -5.85 18.82 -22.43
C GLY A 279 -6.53 19.85 -23.32
N ASN A 280 -6.02 21.08 -23.36
CA ASN A 280 -6.57 22.15 -24.20
C ASN A 280 -6.21 22.00 -25.69
N LEU A 281 -5.08 21.39 -26.03
CA LEU A 281 -4.65 21.13 -27.40
C LEU A 281 -5.40 19.97 -28.07
N ALA A 282 -5.84 18.99 -27.30
CA ALA A 282 -6.58 17.83 -27.81
C ALA A 282 -7.95 18.19 -28.41
N ASN A 283 -8.58 19.23 -27.89
CA ASN A 283 -9.83 19.77 -28.44
C ASN A 283 -9.66 20.41 -29.82
N ILE A 284 -8.43 20.84 -30.18
CA ILE A 284 -8.11 21.49 -31.45
C ILE A 284 -7.82 20.43 -32.53
N PHE A 285 -7.29 19.26 -32.17
CA PHE A 285 -6.85 18.23 -33.13
C PHE A 285 -7.78 17.02 -33.27
N GLY A 286 -8.96 17.01 -32.64
CA GLY A 286 -9.95 15.91 -32.81
C GLY A 286 -9.48 14.54 -32.31
N MET A 287 -8.38 14.45 -31.58
CA MET A 287 -7.89 13.22 -30.95
C MET A 287 -8.72 12.89 -29.71
N GLY A 288 -9.30 11.70 -29.69
CA GLY A 288 -10.32 11.26 -28.74
C GLY A 288 -10.13 11.69 -27.31
N LYS A 289 -11.17 12.26 -26.73
CA LYS A 289 -11.30 12.87 -25.39
C LYS A 289 -10.77 12.05 -24.19
N LYS A 290 -10.42 10.79 -24.37
CA LYS A 290 -10.10 9.83 -23.30
C LYS A 290 -8.63 9.84 -22.84
N TYR A 291 -7.71 10.44 -23.57
CA TYR A 291 -6.27 10.30 -23.31
C TYR A 291 -5.59 11.51 -22.60
N PHE A 292 -6.27 12.64 -22.46
CA PHE A 292 -5.65 13.90 -22.02
C PHE A 292 -6.18 14.51 -20.71
N ASN A 293 -7.05 13.82 -20.00
CA ASN A 293 -7.64 14.32 -18.75
C ASN A 293 -6.96 13.82 -17.48
N SER A 294 -5.72 13.31 -17.56
CA SER A 294 -4.99 12.90 -16.36
C SER A 294 -4.53 14.12 -15.55
N GLU A 295 -4.74 14.05 -14.25
CA GLU A 295 -4.44 15.14 -13.32
C GLU A 295 -3.09 14.92 -12.65
N TRP A 296 -2.26 15.95 -12.59
CA TRP A 296 -0.99 15.95 -11.89
C TRP A 296 -1.17 16.11 -10.39
N SER A 297 -0.12 15.74 -9.63
CA SER A 297 -0.16 15.84 -8.18
C SER A 297 -0.44 17.26 -7.68
N PHE A 298 -1.28 17.32 -6.67
CA PHE A 298 -1.65 18.53 -5.95
C PHE A 298 -0.51 18.99 -5.03
N ALA A 299 0.10 18.05 -4.28
CA ALA A 299 1.24 18.34 -3.44
C ALA A 299 2.33 17.25 -3.59
N GLN A 300 3.57 17.57 -3.18
CA GLN A 300 4.73 16.69 -3.32
C GLN A 300 5.65 16.78 -2.11
N PHE A 301 6.23 15.64 -1.73
CA PHE A 301 7.30 15.55 -0.74
C PHE A 301 8.49 14.78 -1.30
N LYS A 302 9.66 15.39 -1.30
CA LYS A 302 10.91 14.74 -1.76
C LYS A 302 11.54 13.96 -0.62
N VAL A 303 11.92 12.71 -0.87
CA VAL A 303 12.63 11.83 0.05
C VAL A 303 13.95 11.41 -0.57
N ASN A 304 14.97 11.21 0.26
CA ASN A 304 16.29 10.80 -0.24
C ASN A 304 16.43 9.26 -0.19
N SER A 305 15.46 8.55 -0.80
CA SER A 305 15.46 7.08 -0.88
C SER A 305 14.75 6.61 -2.13
N ASN A 306 15.25 5.52 -2.72
CA ASN A 306 14.66 4.90 -3.90
C ASN A 306 13.45 4.01 -3.58
N LYS A 307 13.29 3.59 -2.32
CA LYS A 307 12.16 2.75 -1.92
C LYS A 307 11.62 3.23 -0.58
N SER A 308 10.38 3.66 -0.60
CA SER A 308 9.67 4.11 0.60
C SER A 308 8.20 3.74 0.53
N ILE A 309 7.59 3.60 1.69
CA ILE A 309 6.13 3.50 1.84
C ILE A 309 5.60 4.74 2.53
N CYS A 310 4.34 5.09 2.28
CA CYS A 310 3.72 6.27 2.88
C CYS A 310 2.31 5.96 3.39
N THR A 311 1.88 6.76 4.37
CA THR A 311 0.52 6.81 4.87
C THR A 311 0.17 8.23 5.28
N PHE A 312 -1.11 8.54 5.43
CA PHE A 312 -1.53 9.80 6.02
C PHE A 312 -1.48 9.75 7.54
N GLY A 313 -1.03 10.84 8.14
CA GLY A 313 -1.13 11.11 9.56
C GLY A 313 -2.32 12.03 9.87
N GLN A 314 -2.37 12.55 11.10
CA GLN A 314 -3.32 13.59 11.50
C GLN A 314 -2.90 14.97 10.95
N ASP A 315 -3.81 15.94 10.95
CA ASP A 315 -3.52 17.36 10.67
C ASP A 315 -2.84 17.60 9.32
N ASN A 316 -3.35 16.99 8.25
CA ASN A 316 -2.81 17.11 6.90
C ASN A 316 -1.30 16.78 6.82
N THR A 317 -0.90 15.72 7.51
CA THR A 317 0.47 15.22 7.43
C THR A 317 0.54 13.91 6.67
N ILE A 318 1.72 13.65 6.09
CA ILE A 318 2.12 12.35 5.57
C ILE A 318 3.28 11.81 6.38
N ILE A 319 3.27 10.50 6.56
CA ILE A 319 4.34 9.73 7.21
C ILE A 319 4.97 8.85 6.14
N VAL A 320 6.29 8.89 6.05
CA VAL A 320 7.05 8.14 5.05
C VAL A 320 8.14 7.35 5.75
N VAL A 321 8.25 6.08 5.40
CA VAL A 321 9.30 5.19 5.92
C VAL A 321 10.07 4.61 4.74
N SER A 322 11.40 4.77 4.74
CA SER A 322 12.27 4.28 3.68
C SER A 322 12.94 2.95 4.04
N ASN A 323 13.32 2.19 3.01
CA ASN A 323 14.08 0.95 3.18
C ASN A 323 15.53 1.18 3.66
N GLU A 324 15.99 2.43 3.68
CA GLU A 324 17.30 2.83 4.24
C GLU A 324 17.20 3.14 5.76
N GLY A 325 16.05 2.86 6.36
CA GLY A 325 15.84 3.06 7.80
C GLY A 325 15.61 4.51 8.20
N LYS A 326 15.04 5.33 7.31
CA LYS A 326 14.64 6.70 7.62
C LYS A 326 13.13 6.82 7.75
N TYR A 327 12.71 7.53 8.77
CA TYR A 327 11.35 7.96 9.02
C TYR A 327 11.24 9.46 8.77
N TYR A 328 10.18 9.89 8.08
CA TYR A 328 9.85 11.29 7.84
C TYR A 328 8.38 11.55 8.19
N ARG A 329 8.12 12.72 8.78
CA ARG A 329 6.78 13.31 8.86
C ARG A 329 6.80 14.68 8.19
N ALA A 330 5.87 14.92 7.27
CA ALA A 330 5.76 16.17 6.56
C ALA A 330 4.31 16.65 6.52
N SER A 331 4.09 17.95 6.55
CA SER A 331 2.77 18.57 6.37
C SER A 331 2.60 19.09 4.96
N PHE A 332 1.36 19.06 4.46
CA PHE A 332 0.96 19.71 3.22
C PHE A 332 -0.19 20.69 3.46
N ASP A 333 -0.27 21.72 2.65
CA ASP A 333 -1.41 22.65 2.68
C ASP A 333 -2.60 22.02 1.94
N PRO A 334 -3.74 21.74 2.61
CA PRO A 334 -4.88 21.07 1.99
C PRO A 334 -5.69 21.97 1.04
N LYS A 335 -5.34 23.26 0.92
CA LYS A 335 -5.97 24.22 0.01
C LYS A 335 -5.07 24.61 -1.14
N ALA A 336 -3.82 24.98 -0.84
CA ALA A 336 -2.86 25.47 -1.84
C ALA A 336 -2.02 24.34 -2.47
N GLY A 337 -1.81 23.22 -1.78
CA GLY A 337 -0.92 22.15 -2.25
C GLY A 337 0.54 22.58 -2.31
N GLY A 338 1.25 22.13 -3.36
CA GLY A 338 2.64 22.49 -3.57
C GLY A 338 3.66 21.58 -2.88
N GLU A 339 4.80 22.12 -2.46
CA GLU A 339 5.84 21.36 -1.77
C GLU A 339 5.49 21.18 -0.29
N CYS A 340 5.55 19.93 0.20
CA CYS A 340 5.28 19.62 1.60
C CYS A 340 6.43 20.12 2.48
N LYS A 341 6.10 20.57 3.70
CA LYS A 341 7.07 21.01 4.69
C LYS A 341 7.48 19.82 5.57
N LYS A 342 8.77 19.46 5.59
CA LYS A 342 9.31 18.46 6.50
C LYS A 342 9.19 18.95 7.96
N LEU A 343 8.57 18.12 8.82
CA LEU A 343 8.40 18.39 10.24
C LEU A 343 9.40 17.60 11.07
N GLU A 344 9.59 16.31 10.72
CA GLU A 344 10.43 15.40 11.50
C GLU A 344 11.22 14.48 10.55
N GLU A 345 12.41 14.10 11.01
CA GLU A 345 13.23 13.07 10.39
C GLU A 345 13.98 12.30 11.50
N TYR A 346 13.86 10.96 11.48
CA TYR A 346 14.52 10.08 12.44
C TYR A 346 15.17 8.88 11.74
N SER A 347 16.17 8.28 12.42
CA SER A 347 16.68 6.96 12.06
C SER A 347 15.91 5.90 12.82
N ILE A 348 15.60 4.80 12.18
CA ILE A 348 14.91 3.63 12.76
C ILE A 348 15.90 2.74 13.54
N PHE A 349 17.17 2.78 13.17
CA PHE A 349 18.26 2.00 13.77
C PHE A 349 19.26 2.89 14.47
#